data_82faed9718cc28f07c816c2f630e13cf
#
_entry.id   82faed9718cc28f07c816c2f630e13cf
#
_cell.length_a   1.000
_cell.length_b   1.000
_cell.length_c   1.000
_cell.angle_alpha   90.00
_cell.angle_beta   90.00
_cell.angle_gamma   90.00
#
_symmetry.space_group_name_H-M   'P 1'
#
loop_
_entity.id
_entity.type
_entity.pdbx_description
1 polymer ?
#
loop_
_entity_poly.entity_id
_entity_poly.type
_entity_poly.pdbx_seq_one_letter_code
_entity_poly.pdbx_strand_id
1 'polypeptide(L)'
;MGNPPFIELRKVSLAFDEKQVLSSVSFHVDQGETLFLLGVTGAGKSVLLKLILGLIKPDSGQVLVEGRNLTPLPQEQLDAFRRRMGIVFQEGALFDSLSVYENVAYRLREEGVIQEEEIERRVREVLRLVEMEEAIDKMPSELSGGMRRRVSIARAVISGPAIMLYDSPTAGLDPVTSYTIDTHIAQLRDVEGVTSLVVTHRLQDAYTLANYVFSQREQALVPAGGVNHEGSTRLTRFLLLRDGAVYFQGTPQELAGTHDPYLLKFLA
;
A
#
# COMPACT_ATOMS: atom_id res chain seq x y z
N MET A 1 -0.18 27.02 -9.08
CA MET A 1 -0.03 26.43 -7.72
C MET A 1 -0.18 24.94 -7.92
N GLY A 2 0.80 24.12 -7.49
CA GLY A 2 0.69 22.66 -7.61
C GLY A 2 -0.47 22.14 -6.74
N ASN A 3 -1.07 21.03 -7.14
CA ASN A 3 -2.07 20.35 -6.30
C ASN A 3 -1.45 20.02 -4.93
N PRO A 4 -2.22 20.12 -3.83
CA PRO A 4 -1.72 19.70 -2.52
C PRO A 4 -1.36 18.20 -2.55
N PRO A 5 -0.34 17.77 -1.76
CA PRO A 5 -0.01 16.37 -1.62
C PRO A 5 -1.22 15.52 -1.21
N PHE A 6 -1.27 14.29 -1.71
CA PHE A 6 -2.40 13.40 -1.43
C PHE A 6 -2.32 12.79 -0.02
N ILE A 7 -1.08 12.48 0.44
CA ILE A 7 -0.76 12.15 1.83
C ILE A 7 0.40 13.05 2.25
N GLU A 8 0.34 13.63 3.45
CA GLU A 8 1.43 14.45 3.97
C GLU A 8 1.56 14.29 5.49
N LEU A 9 2.78 14.04 5.95
CA LEU A 9 3.15 14.06 7.35
C LEU A 9 4.03 15.29 7.61
N ARG A 10 3.70 16.07 8.63
CA ARG A 10 4.43 17.28 9.03
C ARG A 10 4.95 17.15 10.45
N LYS A 11 6.27 16.95 10.60
CA LYS A 11 6.99 16.86 11.89
C LYS A 11 6.32 15.91 12.89
N VAL A 12 5.91 14.73 12.40
CA VAL A 12 5.21 13.74 13.22
C VAL A 12 6.18 13.07 14.17
N SER A 13 5.85 13.10 15.47
CA SER A 13 6.58 12.36 16.50
C SER A 13 5.60 11.48 17.27
N LEU A 14 6.09 10.31 17.68
CA LEU A 14 5.31 9.35 18.48
C LEU A 14 6.23 8.51 19.35
N ALA A 15 5.88 8.36 20.63
CA ALA A 15 6.50 7.44 21.56
C ALA A 15 5.46 6.44 22.08
N PHE A 16 5.90 5.25 22.46
CA PHE A 16 5.14 4.31 23.27
C PHE A 16 5.86 4.17 24.59
N ASP A 17 5.18 4.53 25.67
CA ASP A 17 5.77 4.71 26.98
C ASP A 17 6.99 5.65 26.91
N GLU A 18 8.18 5.20 27.29
CA GLU A 18 9.41 5.99 27.21
C GLU A 18 10.19 5.81 25.90
N LYS A 19 9.73 4.93 25.00
CA LYS A 19 10.45 4.61 23.76
C LYS A 19 9.97 5.47 22.60
N GLN A 20 10.83 6.39 22.14
CA GLN A 20 10.62 7.14 20.90
C GLN A 20 10.61 6.19 19.71
N VAL A 21 9.53 6.19 18.92
CA VAL A 21 9.38 5.36 17.70
C VAL A 21 9.47 6.20 16.44
N LEU A 22 8.92 7.42 16.46
CA LEU A 22 9.03 8.38 15.36
C LEU A 22 9.49 9.73 15.89
N SER A 23 10.46 10.36 15.24
CA SER A 23 11.04 11.63 15.63
C SER A 23 10.98 12.62 14.48
N SER A 24 10.07 13.59 14.56
CA SER A 24 9.92 14.70 13.60
C SER A 24 9.85 14.27 12.14
N VAL A 25 9.16 13.15 11.84
CA VAL A 25 9.02 12.60 10.49
C VAL A 25 8.19 13.54 9.62
N SER A 26 8.75 13.90 8.46
CA SER A 26 8.06 14.71 7.45
C SER A 26 8.29 14.13 6.07
N PHE A 27 7.22 13.87 5.33
CA PHE A 27 7.25 13.49 3.92
C PHE A 27 5.87 13.70 3.29
N HIS A 28 5.80 13.59 1.98
CA HIS A 28 4.52 13.62 1.25
C HIS A 28 4.48 12.55 0.17
N VAL A 29 3.27 12.22 -0.27
CA VAL A 29 2.97 11.35 -1.41
C VAL A 29 2.00 12.10 -2.31
N ASP A 30 2.32 12.22 -3.58
CA ASP A 30 1.48 12.88 -4.56
C ASP A 30 0.41 11.91 -5.10
N GLN A 31 -0.65 12.46 -5.70
CA GLN A 31 -1.72 11.63 -6.28
C GLN A 31 -1.18 10.73 -7.40
N GLY A 32 -1.50 9.45 -7.36
CA GLY A 32 -1.03 8.45 -8.31
C GLY A 32 0.43 8.03 -8.13
N GLU A 33 1.12 8.55 -7.12
CA GLU A 33 2.48 8.15 -6.78
C GLU A 33 2.51 6.81 -6.02
N THR A 34 3.60 6.06 -6.20
CA THR A 34 3.95 4.93 -5.33
C THR A 34 5.18 5.30 -4.50
N LEU A 35 5.01 5.40 -3.18
CA LEU A 35 6.10 5.61 -2.23
C LEU A 35 6.48 4.29 -1.56
N PHE A 36 7.73 3.86 -1.73
CA PHE A 36 8.29 2.72 -1.00
C PHE A 36 8.89 3.18 0.32
N LEU A 37 8.34 2.67 1.41
CA LEU A 37 8.82 2.92 2.76
C LEU A 37 9.75 1.80 3.20
N LEU A 38 11.04 2.09 3.21
CA LEU A 38 12.12 1.18 3.52
C LEU A 38 12.64 1.39 4.95
N GLY A 39 13.39 0.43 5.48
CA GLY A 39 14.04 0.52 6.78
C GLY A 39 14.08 -0.83 7.48
N VAL A 40 14.95 -0.93 8.50
CA VAL A 40 15.10 -2.15 9.30
C VAL A 40 13.82 -2.46 10.10
N THR A 41 13.69 -3.69 10.58
CA THR A 41 12.61 -4.08 11.48
C THR A 41 12.59 -3.19 12.73
N GLY A 42 11.43 -2.72 13.13
CA GLY A 42 11.30 -1.80 14.27
C GLY A 42 11.56 -0.32 13.98
N ALA A 43 11.89 0.08 12.75
CA ALA A 43 12.11 1.49 12.38
C ALA A 43 10.86 2.39 12.39
N GLY A 44 9.67 1.85 12.71
CA GLY A 44 8.43 2.64 12.78
C GLY A 44 7.54 2.59 11.54
N LYS A 45 7.86 1.77 10.51
CA LYS A 45 7.14 1.73 9.23
C LYS A 45 5.64 1.41 9.38
N SER A 46 5.28 0.33 10.06
CA SER A 46 3.88 -0.05 10.31
C SER A 46 3.15 0.95 11.22
N VAL A 47 3.90 1.68 12.05
CA VAL A 47 3.37 2.78 12.87
C VAL A 47 2.93 3.93 11.98
N LEU A 48 3.71 4.27 10.95
CA LEU A 48 3.31 5.29 9.97
C LEU A 48 2.03 4.91 9.23
N LEU A 49 1.86 3.64 8.83
CA LEU A 49 0.60 3.19 8.21
C LEU A 49 -0.60 3.38 9.17
N LYS A 50 -0.43 3.05 10.46
CA LYS A 50 -1.48 3.24 11.47
C LYS A 50 -1.83 4.71 11.70
N LEU A 51 -0.84 5.60 11.64
CA LEU A 51 -1.06 7.06 11.72
C LEU A 51 -1.84 7.58 10.52
N ILE A 52 -1.50 7.15 9.30
CA ILE A 52 -2.20 7.53 8.06
C ILE A 52 -3.65 7.03 8.07
N LEU A 53 -3.89 5.83 8.59
CA LEU A 53 -5.24 5.30 8.81
C LEU A 53 -6.01 5.98 9.95
N GLY A 54 -5.35 6.83 10.74
CA GLY A 54 -5.93 7.43 11.94
C GLY A 54 -6.29 6.40 13.01
N LEU A 55 -5.65 5.22 13.02
CA LEU A 55 -5.82 4.20 14.07
C LEU A 55 -5.12 4.59 15.37
N ILE A 56 -4.06 5.38 15.26
CA ILE A 56 -3.34 5.98 16.38
C ILE A 56 -3.12 7.46 16.08
N LYS A 57 -2.96 8.28 17.13
CA LYS A 57 -2.65 9.70 17.00
C LYS A 57 -1.18 9.94 17.30
N PRO A 58 -0.51 10.89 16.61
CA PRO A 58 0.85 11.28 16.97
C PRO A 58 0.85 12.12 18.25
N ASP A 59 1.97 12.13 18.99
CA ASP A 59 2.15 13.01 20.14
C ASP A 59 2.33 14.47 19.69
N SER A 60 2.96 14.66 18.52
CA SER A 60 3.11 15.99 17.90
C SER A 60 3.15 15.88 16.37
N GLY A 61 2.96 17.02 15.71
CA GLY A 61 2.90 17.10 14.25
C GLY A 61 1.51 16.88 13.69
N GLN A 62 1.41 16.70 12.37
CA GLN A 62 0.15 16.59 11.65
C GLN A 62 0.22 15.49 10.61
N VAL A 63 -0.90 14.76 10.45
CA VAL A 63 -1.13 13.81 9.36
C VAL A 63 -2.24 14.36 8.50
N LEU A 64 -1.94 14.67 7.24
CA LEU A 64 -2.90 15.19 6.29
C LEU A 64 -3.14 14.14 5.18
N VAL A 65 -4.41 13.99 4.81
CA VAL A 65 -4.85 13.20 3.65
C VAL A 65 -5.76 14.07 2.81
N GLU A 66 -5.46 14.17 1.52
CA GLU A 66 -6.17 15.06 0.59
C GLU A 66 -6.26 16.50 1.11
N GLY A 67 -5.17 16.99 1.72
CA GLY A 67 -5.07 18.33 2.31
C GLY A 67 -5.80 18.51 3.64
N ARG A 68 -6.53 17.51 4.14
CA ARG A 68 -7.25 17.57 5.41
C ARG A 68 -6.46 16.93 6.54
N ASN A 69 -6.27 17.68 7.62
CA ASN A 69 -5.57 17.19 8.81
C ASN A 69 -6.44 16.18 9.58
N LEU A 70 -5.99 14.93 9.66
CA LEU A 70 -6.68 13.84 10.37
C LEU A 70 -6.44 13.87 11.88
N THR A 71 -5.34 14.48 12.33
CA THR A 71 -4.88 14.43 13.74
C THR A 71 -5.95 14.85 14.76
N PRO A 72 -6.70 15.96 14.55
CA PRO A 72 -7.71 16.41 15.51
C PRO A 72 -9.07 15.72 15.32
N LEU A 73 -9.28 14.91 14.27
CA LEU A 73 -10.60 14.41 13.92
C LEU A 73 -11.11 13.37 14.93
N PRO A 74 -12.42 13.37 15.24
CA PRO A 74 -13.08 12.29 15.96
C PRO A 74 -13.22 11.03 15.08
N GLN A 75 -13.46 9.88 15.72
CA GLN A 75 -13.50 8.58 15.08
C GLN A 75 -14.48 8.51 13.89
N GLU A 76 -15.68 9.06 14.06
CA GLU A 76 -16.75 9.08 13.04
C GLU A 76 -16.30 9.76 11.73
N GLN A 77 -15.52 10.84 11.85
CA GLN A 77 -14.98 11.53 10.67
C GLN A 77 -13.79 10.76 10.06
N LEU A 78 -12.98 10.07 10.86
CA LEU A 78 -11.90 9.21 10.38
C LEU A 78 -12.45 8.02 9.57
N ASP A 79 -13.62 7.48 9.92
CA ASP A 79 -14.24 6.38 9.19
C ASP A 79 -14.56 6.76 7.73
N ALA A 80 -14.97 8.00 7.49
CA ALA A 80 -15.19 8.50 6.13
C ALA A 80 -13.90 8.51 5.28
N PHE A 81 -12.74 8.80 5.88
CA PHE A 81 -11.43 8.69 5.20
C PHE A 81 -11.02 7.24 4.97
N ARG A 82 -11.20 6.37 5.98
CA ARG A 82 -10.87 4.94 5.86
C ARG A 82 -11.65 4.26 4.74
N ARG A 83 -12.88 4.73 4.45
CA ARG A 83 -13.66 4.21 3.31
C ARG A 83 -13.00 4.44 1.95
N ARG A 84 -12.08 5.40 1.85
CA ARG A 84 -11.34 5.72 0.63
C ARG A 84 -9.94 5.11 0.60
N MET A 85 -9.59 4.34 1.64
CA MET A 85 -8.29 3.68 1.77
C MET A 85 -8.47 2.17 1.79
N GLY A 86 -7.63 1.47 1.05
CA GLY A 86 -7.43 0.03 1.18
C GLY A 86 -6.16 -0.25 1.97
N ILE A 87 -6.17 -1.34 2.74
CA ILE A 87 -4.98 -1.82 3.43
C ILE A 87 -4.80 -3.31 3.25
N VAL A 88 -3.55 -3.70 2.97
CA VAL A 88 -3.09 -5.10 2.91
C VAL A 88 -2.06 -5.29 4.00
N PHE A 89 -2.38 -6.13 4.99
CA PHE A 89 -1.47 -6.48 6.08
C PHE A 89 -0.56 -7.66 5.71
N GLN A 90 0.56 -7.75 6.40
CA GLN A 90 1.57 -8.79 6.19
C GLN A 90 1.03 -10.23 6.21
N GLU A 91 0.08 -10.54 7.06
CA GLU A 91 -0.56 -11.87 7.17
C GLU A 91 -1.88 -11.97 6.37
N GLY A 92 -2.26 -10.92 5.61
CA GLY A 92 -3.54 -10.81 4.90
C GLY A 92 -4.70 -10.37 5.82
N ALA A 93 -4.67 -10.71 7.09
CA ALA A 93 -5.68 -10.35 8.11
C ALA A 93 -7.12 -10.65 7.66
N LEU A 94 -7.36 -11.80 7.04
CA LEU A 94 -8.70 -12.25 6.68
C LEU A 94 -9.48 -12.64 7.94
N PHE A 95 -10.79 -12.51 7.90
CA PHE A 95 -11.68 -13.04 8.92
C PHE A 95 -11.75 -14.57 8.77
N ASP A 96 -11.22 -15.31 9.73
CA ASP A 96 -11.11 -16.78 9.67
C ASP A 96 -12.48 -17.49 9.63
N SER A 97 -13.53 -16.83 10.14
CA SER A 97 -14.90 -17.34 10.17
C SER A 97 -15.71 -17.04 8.90
N LEU A 98 -15.14 -16.32 7.93
CA LEU A 98 -15.80 -15.93 6.69
C LEU A 98 -15.10 -16.58 5.51
N SER A 99 -15.88 -17.01 4.51
CA SER A 99 -15.37 -17.49 3.22
C SER A 99 -14.59 -16.39 2.47
N VAL A 100 -13.92 -16.75 1.39
CA VAL A 100 -13.28 -15.78 0.48
C VAL A 100 -14.30 -14.77 -0.03
N TYR A 101 -15.47 -15.25 -0.50
CA TYR A 101 -16.57 -14.38 -0.92
C TYR A 101 -16.94 -13.37 0.16
N GLU A 102 -17.25 -13.86 1.37
CA GLU A 102 -17.69 -13.02 2.48
C GLU A 102 -16.61 -12.03 2.93
N ASN A 103 -15.33 -12.46 2.98
CA ASN A 103 -14.22 -11.55 3.27
C ASN A 103 -14.15 -10.38 2.29
N VAL A 104 -14.31 -10.65 0.99
CA VAL A 104 -14.24 -9.61 -0.05
C VAL A 104 -15.50 -8.76 -0.05
N ALA A 105 -16.68 -9.37 0.09
CA ALA A 105 -17.98 -8.68 0.13
C ALA A 105 -18.18 -7.81 1.39
N TYR A 106 -17.47 -8.14 2.48
CA TYR A 106 -17.72 -7.62 3.83
C TYR A 106 -17.91 -6.10 3.83
N ARG A 107 -16.99 -5.38 3.22
CA ARG A 107 -17.01 -3.91 3.22
C ARG A 107 -18.22 -3.32 2.49
N LEU A 108 -18.59 -3.88 1.34
CA LEU A 108 -19.74 -3.41 0.57
C LEU A 108 -21.06 -3.67 1.31
N ARG A 109 -21.14 -4.78 2.04
CA ARG A 109 -22.30 -5.09 2.90
C ARG A 109 -22.42 -4.15 4.07
N GLU A 110 -21.31 -3.83 4.74
CA GLU A 110 -21.28 -2.86 5.85
C GLU A 110 -21.68 -1.44 5.39
N GLU A 111 -21.37 -1.07 4.16
CA GLU A 111 -21.78 0.22 3.60
C GLU A 111 -23.28 0.25 3.26
N GLY A 112 -23.91 -0.90 3.00
CA GLY A 112 -25.36 -1.07 2.84
C GLY A 112 -25.98 -0.31 1.66
N VAL A 113 -25.16 0.09 0.66
CA VAL A 113 -25.59 1.03 -0.39
C VAL A 113 -26.02 0.31 -1.67
N ILE A 114 -25.61 -0.96 -1.87
CA ILE A 114 -25.82 -1.69 -3.13
C ILE A 114 -26.51 -3.05 -2.90
N GLN A 115 -27.18 -3.54 -3.95
CA GLN A 115 -27.90 -4.81 -3.93
C GLN A 115 -26.93 -5.99 -3.96
N GLU A 116 -27.33 -7.15 -3.44
CA GLU A 116 -26.48 -8.34 -3.32
C GLU A 116 -25.99 -8.86 -4.69
N GLU A 117 -26.79 -8.75 -5.73
CA GLU A 117 -26.40 -9.14 -7.09
C GLU A 117 -25.22 -8.30 -7.61
N GLU A 118 -25.21 -7.01 -7.29
CA GLU A 118 -24.10 -6.10 -7.65
C GLU A 118 -22.87 -6.39 -6.79
N ILE A 119 -23.05 -6.75 -5.52
CA ILE A 119 -21.94 -7.20 -4.65
C ILE A 119 -21.30 -8.45 -5.25
N GLU A 120 -22.09 -9.48 -5.62
CA GLU A 120 -21.58 -10.70 -6.23
C GLU A 120 -20.79 -10.42 -7.51
N ARG A 121 -21.32 -9.56 -8.38
CA ARG A 121 -20.64 -9.17 -9.61
C ARG A 121 -19.29 -8.55 -9.32
N ARG A 122 -19.21 -7.58 -8.41
CA ARG A 122 -17.94 -6.92 -8.03
C ARG A 122 -16.96 -7.87 -7.35
N VAL A 123 -17.43 -8.75 -6.47
CA VAL A 123 -16.58 -9.75 -5.82
C VAL A 123 -15.92 -10.66 -6.87
N ARG A 124 -16.69 -11.16 -7.85
CA ARG A 124 -16.12 -11.99 -8.92
C ARG A 124 -15.10 -11.21 -9.77
N GLU A 125 -15.39 -9.94 -10.09
CA GLU A 125 -14.46 -9.09 -10.85
C GLU A 125 -13.12 -8.89 -10.12
N VAL A 126 -13.13 -8.54 -8.84
CA VAL A 126 -11.87 -8.34 -8.10
C VAL A 126 -11.17 -9.65 -7.79
N LEU A 127 -11.89 -10.78 -7.65
CA LEU A 127 -11.27 -12.10 -7.51
C LEU A 127 -10.60 -12.58 -8.80
N ARG A 128 -11.16 -12.26 -9.98
CA ARG A 128 -10.50 -12.50 -11.27
C ARG A 128 -9.22 -11.69 -11.40
N LEU A 129 -9.26 -10.41 -11.02
CA LEU A 129 -8.10 -9.53 -11.04
C LEU A 129 -6.91 -10.13 -10.27
N VAL A 130 -7.16 -10.84 -9.17
CA VAL A 130 -6.12 -11.46 -8.34
C VAL A 130 -6.02 -12.98 -8.55
N GLU A 131 -6.61 -13.54 -9.60
CA GLU A 131 -6.59 -14.98 -9.96
C GLU A 131 -7.10 -15.90 -8.84
N MET A 132 -8.17 -15.49 -8.15
CA MET A 132 -8.73 -16.19 -6.99
C MET A 132 -10.21 -16.58 -7.15
N GLU A 133 -10.80 -16.45 -8.36
CA GLU A 133 -12.23 -16.72 -8.57
C GLU A 133 -12.60 -18.17 -8.24
N GLU A 134 -11.73 -19.14 -8.57
CA GLU A 134 -11.97 -20.57 -8.28
C GLU A 134 -11.95 -20.89 -6.77
N ALA A 135 -11.44 -19.99 -5.95
CA ALA A 135 -11.37 -20.16 -4.52
C ALA A 135 -12.48 -19.42 -3.75
N ILE A 136 -13.50 -18.92 -4.45
CA ILE A 136 -14.53 -18.00 -3.91
C ILE A 136 -15.26 -18.57 -2.69
N ASP A 137 -15.51 -19.89 -2.65
CA ASP A 137 -16.23 -20.57 -1.56
C ASP A 137 -15.30 -21.11 -0.47
N LYS A 138 -13.97 -21.01 -0.64
CA LYS A 138 -13.01 -21.54 0.34
C LYS A 138 -12.95 -20.69 1.60
N MET A 139 -12.59 -21.35 2.70
CA MET A 139 -12.24 -20.67 3.95
C MET A 139 -10.77 -20.25 3.96
N PRO A 140 -10.38 -19.22 4.73
CA PRO A 140 -8.98 -18.79 4.84
C PRO A 140 -8.02 -19.92 5.27
N SER A 141 -8.48 -20.89 6.07
CA SER A 141 -7.70 -22.05 6.48
C SER A 141 -7.32 -23.00 5.34
N GLU A 142 -8.04 -22.95 4.23
CA GLU A 142 -7.81 -23.78 3.04
C GLU A 142 -6.88 -23.09 2.02
N LEU A 143 -6.43 -21.85 2.32
CA LEU A 143 -5.62 -21.05 1.43
C LEU A 143 -4.13 -21.09 1.82
N SER A 144 -3.26 -21.13 0.81
CA SER A 144 -1.83 -20.85 1.01
C SER A 144 -1.59 -19.39 1.46
N GLY A 145 -0.40 -19.08 1.98
CA GLY A 145 -0.05 -17.70 2.35
C GLY A 145 -0.18 -16.70 1.20
N GLY A 146 0.24 -17.08 -0.01
CA GLY A 146 0.09 -16.27 -1.21
C GLY A 146 -1.38 -16.08 -1.61
N MET A 147 -2.20 -17.12 -1.53
CA MET A 147 -3.63 -17.03 -1.79
C MET A 147 -4.32 -16.09 -0.80
N ARG A 148 -4.03 -16.20 0.49
CA ARG A 148 -4.56 -15.27 1.51
C ARG A 148 -4.20 -13.82 1.21
N ARG A 149 -2.96 -13.54 0.75
CA ARG A 149 -2.54 -12.20 0.33
C ARG A 149 -3.33 -11.68 -0.86
N ARG A 150 -3.50 -12.49 -1.90
CA ARG A 150 -4.30 -12.12 -3.07
C ARG A 150 -5.75 -11.81 -2.71
N VAL A 151 -6.38 -12.63 -1.87
CA VAL A 151 -7.73 -12.35 -1.33
C VAL A 151 -7.75 -11.06 -0.50
N SER A 152 -6.72 -10.78 0.29
CA SER A 152 -6.60 -9.53 1.05
C SER A 152 -6.51 -8.30 0.13
N ILE A 153 -5.81 -8.41 -1.00
CA ILE A 153 -5.78 -7.36 -2.04
C ILE A 153 -7.18 -7.16 -2.61
N ALA A 154 -7.87 -8.25 -3.04
CA ALA A 154 -9.24 -8.18 -3.55
C ALA A 154 -10.18 -7.47 -2.56
N ARG A 155 -10.11 -7.84 -1.27
CA ARG A 155 -10.89 -7.19 -0.21
C ARG A 155 -10.55 -5.71 -0.04
N ALA A 156 -9.30 -5.33 -0.22
CA ALA A 156 -8.87 -3.94 -0.08
C ALA A 156 -9.32 -3.07 -1.26
N VAL A 157 -9.37 -3.62 -2.48
CA VAL A 157 -9.66 -2.85 -3.70
C VAL A 157 -11.14 -2.82 -4.10
N ILE A 158 -11.98 -3.70 -3.55
CA ILE A 158 -13.38 -3.84 -3.98
C ILE A 158 -14.21 -2.55 -3.87
N SER A 159 -13.84 -1.68 -2.94
CA SER A 159 -14.50 -0.38 -2.75
C SER A 159 -13.96 0.74 -3.65
N GLY A 160 -13.02 0.46 -4.56
CA GLY A 160 -12.38 1.46 -5.42
C GLY A 160 -11.60 2.52 -4.61
N PRO A 161 -10.63 2.12 -3.75
CA PRO A 161 -9.93 3.05 -2.91
C PRO A 161 -9.03 4.00 -3.73
N ALA A 162 -8.95 5.26 -3.32
CA ALA A 162 -8.02 6.23 -3.90
C ALA A 162 -6.58 6.04 -3.38
N ILE A 163 -6.44 5.43 -2.19
CA ILE A 163 -5.17 5.18 -1.50
C ILE A 163 -5.07 3.71 -1.12
N MET A 164 -3.95 3.09 -1.45
CA MET A 164 -3.61 1.74 -1.01
C MET A 164 -2.38 1.76 -0.10
N LEU A 165 -2.51 1.13 1.04
CA LEU A 165 -1.45 0.93 2.03
C LEU A 165 -1.09 -0.56 2.07
N TYR A 166 0.19 -0.87 1.87
CA TYR A 166 0.69 -2.23 1.90
C TYR A 166 1.73 -2.40 3.00
N ASP A 167 1.48 -3.31 3.93
CA ASP A 167 2.49 -3.68 4.94
C ASP A 167 3.14 -5.00 4.56
N SER A 168 4.30 -4.92 3.93
CA SER A 168 5.12 -6.06 3.51
C SER A 168 4.34 -7.11 2.68
N PRO A 169 3.73 -6.71 1.55
CA PRO A 169 2.77 -7.56 0.81
C PRO A 169 3.37 -8.85 0.27
N THR A 170 4.68 -8.91 0.06
CA THR A 170 5.41 -10.07 -0.51
C THR A 170 6.27 -10.82 0.51
N ALA A 171 6.30 -10.37 1.79
CA ALA A 171 7.15 -10.97 2.80
C ALA A 171 6.83 -12.45 3.04
N GLY A 172 7.86 -13.31 3.01
CA GLY A 172 7.71 -14.75 3.25
C GLY A 172 7.07 -15.54 2.10
N LEU A 173 6.87 -14.92 0.94
CA LEU A 173 6.39 -15.58 -0.28
C LEU A 173 7.56 -15.99 -1.19
N ASP A 174 7.33 -17.02 -1.98
CA ASP A 174 8.25 -17.43 -3.04
C ASP A 174 8.33 -16.36 -4.15
N PRO A 175 9.37 -16.38 -5.00
CA PRO A 175 9.56 -15.36 -6.04
C PRO A 175 8.42 -15.26 -7.05
N VAL A 176 7.79 -16.39 -7.43
CA VAL A 176 6.70 -16.40 -8.41
C VAL A 176 5.46 -15.71 -7.84
N THR A 177 5.08 -16.12 -6.63
CA THR A 177 3.93 -15.50 -5.93
C THR A 177 4.19 -14.01 -5.65
N SER A 178 5.43 -13.63 -5.30
CA SER A 178 5.81 -12.21 -5.10
C SER A 178 5.65 -11.41 -6.39
N TYR A 179 6.12 -11.94 -7.52
CA TYR A 179 5.96 -11.29 -8.82
C TYR A 179 4.48 -11.10 -9.20
N THR A 180 3.62 -12.07 -8.91
CA THR A 180 2.16 -11.93 -9.12
C THR A 180 1.59 -10.77 -8.27
N ILE A 181 1.98 -10.67 -7.00
CA ILE A 181 1.56 -9.56 -6.13
C ILE A 181 2.06 -8.21 -6.67
N ASP A 182 3.33 -8.12 -7.08
CA ASP A 182 3.90 -6.90 -7.67
C ASP A 182 3.16 -6.51 -8.94
N THR A 183 2.78 -7.48 -9.78
CA THR A 183 1.99 -7.26 -10.99
C THR A 183 0.63 -6.64 -10.65
N HIS A 184 -0.05 -7.11 -9.61
CA HIS A 184 -1.33 -6.53 -9.19
C HIS A 184 -1.16 -5.11 -8.62
N ILE A 185 -0.10 -4.85 -7.85
CA ILE A 185 0.21 -3.50 -7.36
C ILE A 185 0.47 -2.54 -8.53
N ALA A 186 1.26 -2.98 -9.52
CA ALA A 186 1.51 -2.20 -10.73
C ALA A 186 0.23 -1.96 -11.54
N GLN A 187 -0.63 -2.96 -11.68
CA GLN A 187 -1.91 -2.83 -12.38
C GLN A 187 -2.80 -1.76 -11.73
N LEU A 188 -2.94 -1.77 -10.40
CA LEU A 188 -3.71 -0.77 -9.67
C LEU A 188 -3.10 0.63 -9.82
N ARG A 189 -1.77 0.74 -9.82
CA ARG A 189 -1.06 2.00 -10.05
C ARG A 189 -1.27 2.51 -11.47
N ASP A 190 -1.02 1.68 -12.46
CA ASP A 190 -0.88 2.12 -13.86
C ASP A 190 -2.22 2.23 -14.59
N VAL A 191 -3.19 1.38 -14.22
CA VAL A 191 -4.54 1.35 -14.83
C VAL A 191 -5.52 2.20 -14.04
N GLU A 192 -5.61 1.96 -12.72
CA GLU A 192 -6.61 2.58 -11.84
C GLU A 192 -6.17 3.94 -11.29
N GLY A 193 -4.90 4.27 -11.37
CA GLY A 193 -4.38 5.54 -10.85
C GLY A 193 -4.29 5.64 -9.34
N VAL A 194 -4.26 4.51 -8.65
CA VAL A 194 -4.25 4.44 -7.20
C VAL A 194 -2.93 4.98 -6.63
N THR A 195 -3.02 5.82 -5.60
CA THR A 195 -1.87 6.27 -4.82
C THR A 195 -1.47 5.20 -3.83
N SER A 196 -0.20 4.81 -3.80
CA SER A 196 0.25 3.66 -3.00
C SER A 196 1.38 4.02 -2.05
N LEU A 197 1.29 3.54 -0.80
CA LEU A 197 2.40 3.49 0.15
C LEU A 197 2.72 2.03 0.45
N VAL A 198 3.91 1.58 0.04
CA VAL A 198 4.34 0.19 0.14
C VAL A 198 5.48 0.07 1.14
N VAL A 199 5.19 -0.47 2.31
CA VAL A 199 6.22 -0.88 3.27
C VAL A 199 6.83 -2.19 2.79
N THR A 200 8.13 -2.23 2.61
CA THR A 200 8.86 -3.45 2.28
C THR A 200 10.28 -3.43 2.84
N HIS A 201 10.83 -4.61 3.08
CA HIS A 201 12.26 -4.84 3.32
C HIS A 201 12.92 -5.56 2.14
N ARG A 202 12.15 -5.88 1.09
CA ARG A 202 12.62 -6.51 -0.14
C ARG A 202 12.84 -5.44 -1.20
N LEU A 203 14.07 -5.04 -1.38
CA LEU A 203 14.45 -4.05 -2.39
C LEU A 203 14.15 -4.50 -3.81
N GLN A 204 14.21 -5.81 -4.06
CA GLN A 204 13.91 -6.37 -5.38
C GLN A 204 12.50 -6.02 -5.85
N ASP A 205 11.49 -6.17 -4.98
CA ASP A 205 10.10 -5.83 -5.30
C ASP A 205 9.97 -4.33 -5.59
N ALA A 206 10.61 -3.50 -4.76
CA ALA A 206 10.60 -2.05 -4.93
C ALA A 206 11.27 -1.61 -6.25
N TYR A 207 12.40 -2.23 -6.63
CA TYR A 207 13.05 -1.97 -7.91
C TYR A 207 12.26 -2.51 -9.10
N THR A 208 11.58 -3.67 -8.96
CA THR A 208 10.69 -4.19 -10.00
C THR A 208 9.59 -3.18 -10.27
N LEU A 209 8.87 -2.74 -9.25
CA LEU A 209 7.78 -1.78 -9.40
C LEU A 209 8.25 -0.37 -9.83
N ALA A 210 9.52 -0.02 -9.57
CA ALA A 210 10.10 1.23 -10.02
C ALA A 210 10.52 1.24 -11.51
N ASN A 211 10.92 0.07 -12.04
CA ASN A 211 11.46 -0.04 -13.39
C ASN A 211 10.51 -0.70 -14.39
N TYR A 212 9.38 -1.24 -13.93
CA TYR A 212 8.39 -1.89 -14.78
C TYR A 212 7.01 -1.22 -14.63
N VAL A 213 6.23 -1.29 -15.71
CA VAL A 213 4.83 -0.84 -15.78
C VAL A 213 3.95 -1.99 -16.23
N PHE A 214 2.68 -1.97 -15.81
CA PHE A 214 1.72 -2.97 -16.25
C PHE A 214 1.22 -2.68 -17.66
N SER A 215 1.41 -3.62 -18.56
CA SER A 215 0.88 -3.58 -19.93
C SER A 215 -0.49 -4.27 -20.00
N GLN A 216 -1.55 -3.51 -20.25
CA GLN A 216 -2.89 -4.07 -20.47
C GLN A 216 -2.94 -5.01 -21.67
N ARG A 217 -2.09 -4.79 -22.69
CA ARG A 217 -2.03 -5.63 -23.87
C ARG A 217 -1.39 -6.98 -23.59
N GLU A 218 -0.30 -6.98 -22.80
CA GLU A 218 0.46 -8.20 -22.50
C GLU A 218 0.00 -8.89 -21.22
N GLN A 219 -0.86 -8.21 -20.42
CA GLN A 219 -1.31 -8.65 -19.10
C GLN A 219 -0.12 -9.00 -18.17
N ALA A 220 0.97 -8.23 -18.28
CA ALA A 220 2.23 -8.48 -17.59
C ALA A 220 3.00 -7.19 -17.34
N LEU A 221 4.03 -7.28 -16.49
CA LEU A 221 5.00 -6.21 -16.29
C LEU A 221 5.95 -6.13 -17.49
N VAL A 222 6.08 -4.92 -18.05
CA VAL A 222 7.03 -4.59 -19.12
C VAL A 222 7.98 -3.49 -18.67
N PRO A 223 9.23 -3.43 -19.19
CA PRO A 223 10.16 -2.36 -18.84
C PRO A 223 9.58 -0.97 -19.14
N ALA A 224 9.69 -0.04 -18.20
CA ALA A 224 9.14 1.31 -18.33
C ALA A 224 9.70 2.12 -19.51
N GLY A 225 10.92 1.81 -19.98
CA GLY A 225 11.59 2.50 -21.12
C GLY A 225 11.21 1.98 -22.52
N GLY A 226 10.39 0.96 -22.64
CA GLY A 226 10.06 0.27 -23.92
C GLY A 226 8.74 0.65 -24.56
N VAL A 227 7.90 1.42 -23.90
CA VAL A 227 6.56 1.76 -24.39
C VAL A 227 6.44 3.26 -24.43
N ASN A 228 6.07 3.83 -25.61
CA ASN A 228 5.62 5.20 -25.74
C ASN A 228 4.29 5.38 -24.96
N HIS A 229 4.38 5.40 -23.64
CA HIS A 229 3.27 5.79 -22.79
C HIS A 229 3.25 7.32 -22.73
N GLU A 230 2.58 7.93 -23.69
CA GLU A 230 2.10 9.29 -23.53
C GLU A 230 1.24 9.33 -22.26
N GLY A 231 1.82 9.80 -21.16
CA GLY A 231 1.11 10.20 -19.95
C GLY A 231 1.39 9.50 -18.64
N SER A 232 2.30 8.53 -18.51
CA SER A 232 2.49 7.84 -17.23
C SER A 232 3.95 7.68 -16.81
N THR A 233 4.65 8.77 -16.58
CA THR A 233 5.75 8.79 -15.60
C THR A 233 5.11 8.96 -14.22
N ARG A 234 4.38 7.96 -13.74
CA ARG A 234 3.91 7.97 -12.36
C ARG A 234 5.14 7.82 -11.48
N LEU A 235 5.34 8.84 -10.66
CA LEU A 235 6.51 8.95 -9.80
C LEU A 235 6.54 7.75 -8.85
N THR A 236 7.66 7.04 -8.87
CA THR A 236 8.01 6.11 -7.82
C THR A 236 9.13 6.75 -7.00
N ARG A 237 8.93 6.85 -5.69
CA ARG A 237 9.96 7.36 -4.77
C ARG A 237 10.23 6.36 -3.66
N PHE A 238 11.41 6.51 -3.08
CA PHE A 238 11.86 5.76 -1.92
C PHE A 238 12.01 6.68 -0.72
N LEU A 239 11.56 6.19 0.43
CA LEU A 239 11.79 6.81 1.73
C LEU A 239 12.39 5.76 2.65
N LEU A 240 13.56 6.02 3.21
CA LEU A 240 14.19 5.14 4.17
C LEU A 240 14.11 5.73 5.57
N LEU A 241 13.52 4.96 6.47
CA LEU A 241 13.50 5.27 7.90
C LEU A 241 14.68 4.63 8.61
N ARG A 242 15.35 5.43 9.46
CA ARG A 242 16.39 4.98 10.37
C ARG A 242 16.21 5.68 11.72
N ASP A 243 16.25 4.91 12.79
CA ASP A 243 16.15 5.42 14.16
C ASP A 243 14.93 6.36 14.39
N GLY A 244 13.79 6.02 13.78
CA GLY A 244 12.55 6.77 13.86
C GLY A 244 12.49 8.07 13.05
N ALA A 245 13.50 8.38 12.24
CA ALA A 245 13.57 9.56 11.41
C ALA A 245 13.71 9.23 9.92
N VAL A 246 13.38 10.20 9.04
CA VAL A 246 13.65 10.10 7.61
C VAL A 246 15.16 10.24 7.40
N TYR A 247 15.79 9.16 6.94
CA TYR A 247 17.21 9.12 6.63
C TYR A 247 17.50 9.46 5.17
N PHE A 248 16.66 8.97 4.26
CA PHE A 248 16.73 9.24 2.83
C PHE A 248 15.34 9.37 2.25
N GLN A 249 15.20 10.27 1.29
CA GLN A 249 14.02 10.38 0.42
C GLN A 249 14.48 10.77 -0.97
N GLY A 250 14.05 10.04 -1.99
CA GLY A 250 14.46 10.32 -3.37
C GLY A 250 13.91 9.32 -4.38
N THR A 251 14.33 9.50 -5.62
CA THR A 251 14.02 8.62 -6.76
C THR A 251 14.83 7.32 -6.70
N PRO A 252 14.42 6.28 -7.47
CA PRO A 252 15.20 5.06 -7.63
C PRO A 252 16.64 5.34 -8.13
N GLN A 253 16.79 6.32 -9.03
CA GLN A 253 18.09 6.71 -9.60
C GLN A 253 19.00 7.36 -8.55
N GLU A 254 18.45 8.25 -7.72
CA GLU A 254 19.19 8.88 -6.63
C GLU A 254 19.62 7.84 -5.57
N LEU A 255 18.75 6.87 -5.26
CA LEU A 255 19.10 5.79 -4.35
C LEU A 255 20.20 4.89 -4.94
N ALA A 256 20.10 4.50 -6.20
CA ALA A 256 21.10 3.67 -6.88
C ALA A 256 22.45 4.37 -7.07
N GLY A 257 22.45 5.69 -7.24
CA GLY A 257 23.66 6.52 -7.35
C GLY A 257 24.28 6.95 -6.02
N THR A 258 23.78 6.45 -4.89
CA THR A 258 24.25 6.90 -3.57
C THR A 258 25.69 6.45 -3.29
N HIS A 259 26.43 7.30 -2.57
CA HIS A 259 27.74 6.99 -1.99
C HIS A 259 27.71 6.88 -0.46
N ASP A 260 26.52 7.02 0.13
CA ASP A 260 26.34 6.89 1.57
C ASP A 260 26.61 5.46 2.05
N PRO A 261 27.55 5.24 2.99
CA PRO A 261 27.94 3.88 3.42
C PRO A 261 26.79 3.07 4.04
N TYR A 262 25.83 3.75 4.70
CA TYR A 262 24.69 3.06 5.28
C TYR A 262 23.69 2.63 4.20
N LEU A 263 23.40 3.50 3.23
CA LEU A 263 22.54 3.15 2.09
C LEU A 263 23.17 2.03 1.26
N LEU A 264 24.46 2.08 0.96
CA LEU A 264 25.17 1.01 0.25
C LEU A 264 25.05 -0.33 0.99
N LYS A 265 25.24 -0.33 2.33
CA LYS A 265 25.09 -1.53 3.15
C LYS A 265 23.62 -2.01 3.19
N PHE A 266 22.66 -1.10 3.15
CA PHE A 266 21.24 -1.44 3.14
C PHE A 266 20.80 -2.02 1.79
N LEU A 267 21.44 -1.59 0.68
CA LEU A 267 21.19 -2.05 -0.69
C LEU A 267 21.88 -3.38 -1.03
N ALA A 268 22.94 -3.75 -0.31
CA ALA A 268 23.71 -4.99 -0.49
C ALA A 268 22.98 -6.21 0.09
#